data_8fc348e8725df2b4c40dc11017611799
#
_entry.id   8fc348e8725df2b4c40dc11017611799
#
_cell.length_a   1.000
_cell.length_b   1.000
_cell.length_c   1.000
_cell.angle_alpha   90.00
_cell.angle_beta   90.00
_cell.angle_gamma   90.00
#
_symmetry.space_group_name_H-M   'P 1'
#
loop_
_entity.id
_entity.type
_entity.pdbx_description
1 polymer ?
#
loop_
_entity_poly.entity_id
_entity_poly.type
_entity_poly.pdbx_seq_one_letter_code
_entity_poly.pdbx_strand_id
1 'polypeptide(L)'
;MDPATLKETLIAILSQIQSDSGLECPALNGAIKPVENLPNFDSKVWPVATTILATEIGATIPNDVNIFIDATTKQPLSIDETAIFVCDLLKKQSEKDAAAA
;
A
#
# COMPACT_ATOMS: atom_id res chain seq x y z
N MET A 1 3.18 -11.49 8.17
CA MET A 1 2.51 -11.43 6.84
C MET A 1 3.57 -11.38 5.77
N ASP A 2 3.42 -12.13 4.73
CA ASP A 2 4.39 -12.15 3.63
C ASP A 2 3.97 -11.17 2.51
N PRO A 3 4.91 -10.79 1.63
CA PRO A 3 4.61 -9.84 0.55
C PRO A 3 3.52 -10.33 -0.41
N ALA A 4 3.42 -11.64 -0.65
CA ALA A 4 2.42 -12.17 -1.56
C ALA A 4 1.00 -11.97 -1.02
N THR A 5 0.79 -12.25 0.25
CA THR A 5 -0.50 -12.03 0.91
C THR A 5 -0.84 -10.54 0.96
N LEU A 6 0.12 -9.71 1.30
CA LEU A 6 -0.08 -8.27 1.33
C LEU A 6 -0.40 -7.72 -0.05
N LYS A 7 0.26 -8.22 -1.08
CA LYS A 7 -0.02 -7.86 -2.47
C LYS A 7 -1.47 -8.14 -2.84
N GLU A 8 -1.97 -9.32 -2.52
CA GLU A 8 -3.36 -9.69 -2.80
C GLU A 8 -4.34 -8.79 -2.07
N THR A 9 -4.06 -8.49 -0.81
CA THR A 9 -4.88 -7.56 -0.01
C THR A 9 -4.88 -6.17 -0.62
N LEU A 10 -3.72 -5.68 -1.02
CA LEU A 10 -3.59 -4.36 -1.63
C LEU A 10 -4.35 -4.29 -2.96
N ILE A 11 -4.24 -5.32 -3.80
CA ILE A 11 -4.97 -5.37 -5.07
C ILE A 11 -6.48 -5.31 -4.82
N ALA A 12 -6.99 -6.05 -3.84
CA ALA A 12 -8.41 -6.03 -3.50
C ALA A 12 -8.85 -4.64 -3.04
N ILE A 13 -8.05 -3.98 -2.22
CA ILE A 13 -8.33 -2.63 -1.72
C ILE A 13 -8.37 -1.62 -2.87
N LEU A 14 -7.37 -1.64 -3.73
CA LEU A 14 -7.29 -0.72 -4.86
C LEU A 14 -8.46 -0.92 -5.83
N SER A 15 -8.81 -2.17 -6.11
CA SER A 15 -9.96 -2.50 -6.94
C SER A 15 -11.26 -1.96 -6.35
N GLN A 16 -11.42 -2.10 -5.04
CA GLN A 16 -12.62 -1.62 -4.34
C GLN A 16 -12.71 -0.10 -4.37
N ILE A 17 -11.60 0.59 -4.14
CA ILE A 17 -11.57 2.06 -4.18
C ILE A 17 -11.97 2.57 -5.56
N GLN A 18 -11.42 1.98 -6.63
CA GLN A 18 -11.75 2.39 -8.00
C GLN A 18 -13.22 2.12 -8.31
N SER A 19 -13.73 0.95 -7.92
CA SER A 19 -15.13 0.58 -8.11
C SER A 19 -16.07 1.54 -7.37
N ASP A 20 -15.76 1.83 -6.12
CA ASP A 20 -16.58 2.75 -5.29
C ASP A 20 -16.59 4.17 -5.85
N SER A 21 -15.51 4.55 -6.54
CA SER A 21 -15.40 5.87 -7.17
C SER A 21 -16.05 5.90 -8.56
N GLY A 22 -16.60 4.79 -9.04
CA GLY A 22 -17.17 4.71 -10.37
C GLY A 22 -16.15 4.73 -11.49
N LEU A 23 -14.90 4.39 -11.18
CA LEU A 23 -13.80 4.42 -12.14
C LEU A 23 -13.50 3.03 -12.68
N GLU A 24 -13.01 2.98 -13.92
CA GLU A 24 -12.53 1.73 -14.48
C GLU A 24 -11.29 1.27 -13.72
N CYS A 25 -11.22 -0.01 -13.40
CA CYS A 25 -10.06 -0.59 -12.78
C CYS A 25 -9.42 -1.58 -13.77
N PRO A 26 -8.20 -1.31 -14.25
CA PRO A 26 -7.51 -2.26 -15.11
C PRO A 26 -7.18 -3.53 -14.32
N ALA A 27 -6.82 -4.59 -15.02
CA ALA A 27 -6.37 -5.81 -14.37
C ALA A 27 -5.10 -5.49 -13.55
N LEU A 28 -5.18 -5.63 -12.23
CA LEU A 28 -4.08 -5.29 -11.35
C LEU A 28 -3.12 -6.46 -11.19
N ASN A 29 -1.83 -6.17 -11.25
CA ASN A 29 -0.76 -7.13 -10.99
C ASN A 29 0.40 -6.42 -10.30
N GLY A 30 1.44 -7.16 -9.94
CA GLY A 30 2.56 -6.61 -9.19
C GLY A 30 3.36 -5.53 -9.89
N ALA A 31 3.31 -5.48 -11.22
CA ALA A 31 4.04 -4.48 -12.00
C ALA A 31 3.30 -3.15 -12.11
N ILE A 32 2.02 -3.11 -11.78
CA ILE A 32 1.21 -1.88 -11.84
C ILE A 32 1.72 -0.89 -10.80
N LYS A 33 1.90 0.36 -11.22
CA LYS A 33 2.23 1.48 -10.33
C LYS A 33 0.95 2.27 -10.09
N PRO A 34 0.32 2.13 -8.90
CA PRO A 34 -0.98 2.77 -8.68
C PRO A 34 -1.00 4.26 -8.95
N VAL A 35 0.05 4.97 -8.58
CA VAL A 35 0.14 6.42 -8.76
C VAL A 35 0.13 6.82 -10.24
N GLU A 36 0.72 5.98 -11.11
CA GLU A 36 0.81 6.27 -12.54
C GLU A 36 -0.30 5.60 -13.36
N ASN A 37 -0.72 4.41 -12.96
CA ASN A 37 -1.56 3.56 -13.80
C ASN A 37 -3.05 3.59 -13.45
N LEU A 38 -3.42 4.03 -12.25
CA LEU A 38 -4.82 4.07 -11.84
C LEU A 38 -5.42 5.47 -12.04
N PRO A 39 -6.61 5.56 -12.68
CA PRO A 39 -7.28 6.86 -12.84
C PRO A 39 -7.60 7.49 -11.48
N ASN A 40 -7.35 8.79 -11.36
CA ASN A 40 -7.67 9.59 -10.17
C ASN A 40 -7.07 9.07 -8.86
N PHE A 41 -6.03 8.26 -8.95
CA PHE A 41 -5.31 7.78 -7.77
C PHE A 41 -4.25 8.81 -7.36
N ASP A 42 -4.71 9.88 -6.71
CA ASP A 42 -3.88 11.03 -6.34
C ASP A 42 -3.60 11.07 -4.83
N SER A 43 -2.90 12.12 -4.40
CA SER A 43 -2.49 12.26 -3.01
C SER A 43 -3.65 12.33 -2.01
N LYS A 44 -4.85 12.61 -2.46
CA LYS A 44 -6.04 12.61 -1.59
C LYS A 44 -6.52 11.19 -1.31
N VAL A 45 -6.29 10.28 -2.24
CA VAL A 45 -6.72 8.88 -2.14
C VAL A 45 -5.68 8.04 -1.39
N TRP A 46 -4.40 8.39 -1.47
CA TRP A 46 -3.33 7.61 -0.85
C TRP A 46 -3.54 7.37 0.64
N PRO A 47 -3.90 8.38 1.47
CA PRO A 47 -4.16 8.13 2.88
C PRO A 47 -5.35 7.21 3.12
N VAL A 48 -6.37 7.28 2.27
CA VAL A 48 -7.54 6.40 2.36
C VAL A 48 -7.13 4.96 2.13
N ALA A 49 -6.39 4.70 1.06
CA ALA A 49 -5.90 3.36 0.73
C ALA A 49 -4.99 2.82 1.83
N THR A 50 -4.10 3.66 2.36
CA THR A 50 -3.18 3.29 3.43
C THR A 50 -3.94 2.92 4.70
N THR A 51 -4.95 3.70 5.07
CA THR A 51 -5.78 3.43 6.25
C THR A 51 -6.55 2.12 6.12
N ILE A 52 -7.14 1.87 4.95
CA ILE A 52 -7.86 0.63 4.70
C ILE A 52 -6.90 -0.56 4.79
N LEU A 53 -5.73 -0.44 4.16
CA LEU A 53 -4.72 -1.50 4.21
C LEU A 53 -4.29 -1.80 5.65
N ALA A 54 -4.00 -0.76 6.42
CA ALA A 54 -3.60 -0.91 7.83
C ALA A 54 -4.68 -1.65 8.62
N THR A 55 -5.95 -1.31 8.40
CA THR A 55 -7.07 -1.95 9.06
C THR A 55 -7.17 -3.43 8.67
N GLU A 56 -7.06 -3.72 7.38
CA GLU A 56 -7.17 -5.09 6.88
C GLU A 56 -6.06 -6.01 7.39
N ILE A 57 -4.85 -5.50 7.52
CA ILE A 57 -3.71 -6.30 7.99
C ILE A 57 -3.51 -6.21 9.51
N GLY A 58 -4.34 -5.43 10.21
CA GLY A 58 -4.26 -5.30 11.66
C GLY A 58 -2.99 -4.62 12.15
N ALA A 59 -2.50 -3.64 11.40
CA ALA A 59 -1.25 -2.95 11.70
C ALA A 59 -1.45 -1.44 11.73
N THR A 60 -0.45 -0.73 12.22
CA THR A 60 -0.43 0.74 12.21
C THR A 60 0.60 1.21 11.20
N ILE A 61 0.17 2.04 10.24
CA ILE A 61 1.07 2.68 9.29
C ILE A 61 1.10 4.17 9.64
N PRO A 62 2.28 4.74 9.96
CA PRO A 62 2.36 6.16 10.32
C PRO A 62 1.86 7.08 9.21
N ASN A 63 1.21 8.18 9.58
CA ASN A 63 0.63 9.12 8.62
C ASN A 63 1.69 9.84 7.77
N ASP A 64 2.92 9.92 8.26
CA ASP A 64 4.03 10.56 7.55
C ASP A 64 4.75 9.61 6.58
N VAL A 65 4.32 8.35 6.52
CA VAL A 65 4.88 7.36 5.60
C VAL A 65 3.98 7.24 4.37
N ASN A 66 4.55 7.45 3.19
CA ASN A 66 3.85 7.23 1.94
C ASN A 66 4.29 5.89 1.36
N ILE A 67 3.38 4.92 1.34
CA ILE A 67 3.68 3.56 0.88
C ILE A 67 3.68 3.42 -0.64
N PHE A 68 3.25 4.45 -1.37
CA PHE A 68 3.14 4.40 -2.82
C PHE A 68 4.28 5.12 -3.56
N ILE A 69 5.11 5.86 -2.83
CA ILE A 69 6.22 6.63 -3.39
C ILE A 69 7.49 6.29 -2.61
N ASP A 70 8.59 6.04 -3.33
CA ASP A 70 9.89 5.85 -2.68
C ASP A 70 10.33 7.16 -2.02
N ALA A 71 10.65 7.12 -0.73
CA ALA A 71 11.03 8.31 0.03
C ALA A 71 12.37 8.89 -0.42
N THR A 72 13.26 8.07 -0.97
CA THR A 72 14.58 8.47 -1.40
C THR A 72 14.58 9.02 -2.82
N THR A 73 13.99 8.27 -3.77
CA THR A 73 14.02 8.63 -5.18
C THR A 73 12.83 9.46 -5.63
N LYS A 74 11.77 9.50 -4.82
CA LYS A 74 10.49 10.15 -5.14
C LYS A 74 9.80 9.53 -6.36
N GLN A 75 10.13 8.28 -6.68
CA GLN A 75 9.53 7.56 -7.80
C GLN A 75 8.34 6.74 -7.33
N PRO A 76 7.29 6.61 -8.16
CA PRO A 76 6.15 5.75 -7.82
C PRO A 76 6.59 4.29 -7.67
N LEU A 77 6.04 3.62 -6.66
CA LEU A 77 6.30 2.21 -6.42
C LEU A 77 5.24 1.35 -7.11
N SER A 78 5.66 0.19 -7.62
CA SER A 78 4.74 -0.82 -8.10
C SER A 78 4.03 -1.49 -6.93
N ILE A 79 2.96 -2.26 -7.21
CA ILE A 79 2.25 -3.01 -6.18
C ILE A 79 3.21 -3.98 -5.47
N ASP A 80 4.07 -4.67 -6.22
CA ASP A 80 5.08 -5.56 -5.63
C ASP A 80 6.03 -4.80 -4.70
N GLU A 81 6.53 -3.66 -5.15
CA GLU A 81 7.43 -2.83 -4.35
C GLU A 81 6.74 -2.29 -3.10
N THR A 82 5.50 -1.86 -3.23
CA THR A 82 4.70 -1.38 -2.11
C THR A 82 4.50 -2.51 -1.08
N ALA A 83 4.20 -3.72 -1.55
CA ALA A 83 4.01 -4.87 -0.67
C ALA A 83 5.29 -5.17 0.12
N ILE A 84 6.44 -5.17 -0.54
CA ILE A 84 7.72 -5.39 0.11
C ILE A 84 8.01 -4.29 1.14
N PHE A 85 7.79 -3.03 0.75
CA PHE A 85 8.00 -1.89 1.63
C PHE A 85 7.15 -1.99 2.90
N VAL A 86 5.87 -2.29 2.76
CA VAL A 86 4.96 -2.41 3.92
C VAL A 86 5.34 -3.59 4.79
N CYS A 87 5.71 -4.72 4.20
CA CYS A 87 6.18 -5.88 4.97
C CYS A 87 7.42 -5.56 5.77
N ASP A 88 8.38 -4.85 5.19
CA ASP A 88 9.58 -4.40 5.90
C ASP A 88 9.23 -3.45 7.04
N LEU A 89 8.29 -2.54 6.82
CA LEU A 89 7.81 -1.62 7.84
C LEU A 89 7.21 -2.37 9.03
N LEU A 90 6.37 -3.36 8.76
CA LEU A 90 5.75 -4.19 9.80
C LEU A 90 6.79 -4.99 10.57
N LYS A 91 7.78 -5.52 9.88
CA LYS A 91 8.87 -6.27 10.49
C LYS A 91 9.67 -5.40 11.45
N LYS A 92 9.99 -4.18 11.05
CA LYS A 92 10.70 -3.22 11.90
C LYS A 92 9.88 -2.83 13.12
N GLN A 93 8.57 -2.66 12.96
CA GLN A 93 7.68 -2.37 14.09
C GLN A 93 7.66 -3.53 15.09
N SER A 94 7.58 -4.76 14.59
CA SER A 94 7.60 -5.95 15.44
C SER A 94 8.91 -6.08 16.19
N GLU A 95 10.05 -5.85 15.54
CA GLU A 95 11.36 -5.88 16.18
C GLU A 95 11.48 -4.80 17.26
N LYS A 96 10.97 -3.61 17.00
CA LYS A 96 10.97 -2.51 17.95
C LYS A 96 10.11 -2.83 19.17
N ASP A 97 8.93 -3.41 18.95
CA ASP A 97 8.05 -3.82 20.05
C ASP A 97 8.70 -4.91 20.89
N ALA A 98 9.36 -5.88 20.27
CA ALA A 98 10.09 -6.93 20.96
C ALA A 98 11.24 -6.36 21.78
N ALA A 99 11.95 -5.38 21.27
CA ALA A 99 13.05 -4.72 21.98
C ALA A 99 12.56 -3.88 23.16
N ALA A 100 11.35 -3.33 23.06
CA ALA A 100 10.76 -2.52 24.11
C ALA A 100 10.15 -3.36 25.25
N ALA A 101 9.88 -4.61 24.95
CA ALA A 101 9.32 -5.55 25.93
C ALA A 101 10.41 -6.11 26.85
#